data_b76dfe28ee2d42281d58aa2c54459ac2
#
_entry.id   b76dfe28ee2d42281d58aa2c54459ac2
#
_cell.length_a   1.000
_cell.length_b   1.000
_cell.length_c   1.000
_cell.angle_alpha   90.00
_cell.angle_beta   90.00
_cell.angle_gamma   90.00
#
_symmetry.space_group_name_H-M   'P 1'
#
loop_
_entity.id
_entity.type
_entity.pdbx_description
1 polymer ?
#
loop_
_entity_poly.entity_id
_entity_poly.type
_entity_poly.pdbx_seq_one_letter_code
_entity_poly.pdbx_strand_id
1 'polypeptide(L)'
;MYKRQTLASDYFKAGISIAPNVEPLLYDTIWTERYMGLVEDNPEGYKNASVLTHVDKAKGHLLQIHGNADDNVHHQHSIKLAKAYAEHGKDMEMFIYSNANHGMSNNNFLSEDYPADGWKNRYHLYKKMADFFMEHLITDNF
;
A
#
# COMPACT_ATOMS: atom_id res chain seq x y z
N MET A 1 -1.40 8.49 -4.07
CA MET A 1 -2.64 8.46 -3.29
C MET A 1 -2.35 8.44 -1.78
N TYR A 2 -1.39 7.67 -1.28
CA TYR A 2 -1.07 7.47 0.14
C TYR A 2 -0.63 8.74 0.88
N LYS A 3 0.23 9.54 0.25
CA LYS A 3 0.66 10.84 0.81
C LYS A 3 -0.53 11.77 1.06
N ARG A 4 -1.57 11.70 0.23
CA ARG A 4 -2.79 12.48 0.43
C ARG A 4 -3.57 12.04 1.66
N GLN A 5 -3.64 10.75 1.93
CA GLN A 5 -4.36 10.25 3.10
C GLN A 5 -3.63 10.59 4.41
N THR A 6 -2.31 10.50 4.46
CA THR A 6 -1.54 10.92 5.63
C THR A 6 -1.52 12.43 5.83
N LEU A 7 -1.34 13.20 4.76
CA LEU A 7 -1.25 14.67 4.83
C LEU A 7 -2.61 15.39 4.81
N ALA A 8 -3.66 14.75 4.28
CA ALA A 8 -5.02 15.29 4.18
C ALA A 8 -6.02 14.45 4.98
N SER A 9 -5.58 13.86 6.08
CA SER A 9 -6.38 12.97 6.92
C SER A 9 -7.58 13.65 7.58
N ASP A 10 -7.63 14.96 7.63
CA ASP A 10 -8.82 15.70 8.09
C ASP A 10 -9.99 15.62 7.09
N TYR A 11 -9.73 15.21 5.83
CA TYR A 11 -10.74 15.09 4.77
C TYR A 11 -11.11 13.63 4.47
N PHE A 12 -10.30 12.65 4.92
CA PHE A 12 -10.49 11.24 4.58
C PHE A 12 -10.68 10.41 5.85
N LYS A 13 -11.89 9.91 6.06
CA LYS A 13 -12.23 9.05 7.20
C LYS A 13 -11.64 7.64 7.03
N ALA A 14 -11.64 7.12 5.82
CA ALA A 14 -11.10 5.81 5.48
C ALA A 14 -10.39 5.82 4.13
N GLY A 15 -9.42 4.95 3.95
CA GLY A 15 -8.69 4.80 2.69
C GLY A 15 -8.14 3.41 2.47
N ILE A 16 -8.03 3.02 1.21
CA ILE A 16 -7.45 1.75 0.80
C ILE A 16 -6.23 2.00 -0.07
N SER A 17 -5.20 1.23 0.18
CA SER A 17 -3.92 1.32 -0.49
C SER A 17 -3.54 -0.06 -1.03
N ILE A 18 -3.40 -0.17 -2.34
CA ILE A 18 -3.09 -1.44 -3.01
C ILE A 18 -1.70 -1.34 -3.63
N ALA A 19 -0.83 -2.31 -3.32
CA ALA A 19 0.56 -2.37 -3.78
C ALA A 19 1.29 -1.01 -3.71
N PRO A 20 1.36 -0.37 -2.53
CA PRO A 20 1.80 1.00 -2.41
C PRO A 20 3.31 1.16 -2.48
N ASN A 21 3.78 2.08 -3.30
CA ASN A 21 5.12 2.65 -3.17
C ASN A 21 5.09 3.73 -2.08
N VAL A 22 5.57 3.42 -0.87
CA VAL A 22 5.55 4.34 0.28
C VAL A 22 6.91 4.96 0.58
N GLU A 23 7.98 4.39 0.01
CA GLU A 23 9.35 4.82 0.25
C GLU A 23 10.12 4.89 -1.08
N PRO A 24 10.45 6.08 -1.60
CA PRO A 24 11.15 6.23 -2.88
C PRO A 24 12.47 5.48 -2.96
N LEU A 25 13.19 5.35 -1.84
CA LEU A 25 14.47 4.65 -1.77
C LEU A 25 14.37 3.13 -1.95
N LEU A 26 13.16 2.57 -1.93
CA LEU A 26 12.90 1.14 -2.14
C LEU A 26 12.36 0.84 -3.54
N TYR A 27 12.14 1.85 -4.35
CA TYR A 27 11.66 1.68 -5.71
C TYR A 27 12.81 1.76 -6.71
N ASP A 28 12.57 1.36 -7.97
CA ASP A 28 13.63 1.32 -8.97
C ASP A 28 14.21 2.71 -9.27
N THR A 29 15.52 2.74 -9.53
CA THR A 29 16.27 3.98 -9.76
C THR A 29 15.96 4.59 -11.11
N ILE A 30 15.61 3.78 -12.13
CA ILE A 30 15.28 4.26 -13.46
C ILE A 30 14.08 5.21 -13.40
N TRP A 31 13.09 4.90 -12.56
CA TRP A 31 11.94 5.77 -12.34
C TRP A 31 12.26 6.87 -11.32
N THR A 32 12.80 6.49 -10.17
CA THR A 32 12.94 7.41 -9.04
C THR A 32 13.95 8.51 -9.34
N GLU A 33 15.15 8.17 -9.78
CA GLU A 33 16.20 9.14 -10.10
C GLU A 33 15.85 10.00 -11.32
N ARG A 34 15.12 9.44 -12.28
CA ARG A 34 14.65 10.21 -13.44
C ARG A 34 13.79 11.42 -13.05
N TYR A 35 12.98 11.28 -12.00
CA TYR A 35 12.02 12.32 -11.61
C TYR A 35 12.46 13.12 -10.38
N MET A 36 13.35 12.58 -9.56
CA MET A 36 13.78 13.18 -8.30
C MET A 36 15.26 13.56 -8.27
N GLY A 37 16.06 13.12 -9.27
CA GLY A 37 17.51 13.24 -9.26
C GLY A 37 18.18 12.23 -8.34
N LEU A 38 19.48 12.31 -8.20
CA LEU A 38 20.22 11.46 -7.25
C LEU A 38 19.85 11.80 -5.80
N VAL A 39 19.93 10.82 -4.92
CA VAL A 39 19.63 11.01 -3.48
C VAL A 39 20.52 12.07 -2.85
N GLU A 40 21.80 12.10 -3.22
CA GLU A 40 22.80 13.06 -2.75
C GLU A 40 22.51 14.49 -3.19
N ASP A 41 21.89 14.67 -4.35
CA ASP A 41 21.53 15.99 -4.89
C ASP A 41 20.17 16.50 -4.36
N ASN A 42 19.30 15.59 -3.89
CA ASN A 42 17.95 15.93 -3.45
C ASN A 42 17.50 15.16 -2.20
N PRO A 43 18.27 15.12 -1.12
CA PRO A 43 17.96 14.32 0.07
C PRO A 43 16.63 14.74 0.72
N GLU A 44 16.35 16.04 0.77
CA GLU A 44 15.09 16.56 1.33
C GLU A 44 13.88 16.20 0.46
N GLY A 45 14.02 16.14 -0.86
CA GLY A 45 12.97 15.69 -1.77
C GLY A 45 12.59 14.23 -1.50
N TYR A 46 13.58 13.35 -1.35
CA TYR A 46 13.36 11.93 -1.01
C TYR A 46 12.68 11.78 0.34
N LYS A 47 13.18 12.45 1.37
CA LYS A 47 12.57 12.46 2.71
C LYS A 47 11.12 12.95 2.66
N ASN A 48 10.86 14.05 1.99
CA ASN A 48 9.50 14.59 1.87
C ASN A 48 8.58 13.74 0.98
N ALA A 49 9.12 12.96 0.05
CA ALA A 49 8.34 12.03 -0.76
C ALA A 49 7.99 10.74 -0.02
N SER A 50 8.79 10.35 0.96
CA SER A 50 8.51 9.17 1.80
C SER A 50 7.23 9.36 2.62
N VAL A 51 6.31 8.40 2.52
CA VAL A 51 5.09 8.38 3.35
C VAL A 51 5.43 8.10 4.80
N LEU A 52 6.52 7.36 5.04
CA LEU A 52 6.95 6.94 6.39
C LEU A 52 7.25 8.14 7.29
N THR A 53 7.75 9.26 6.72
CA THR A 53 8.06 10.49 7.44
C THR A 53 6.83 11.31 7.86
N HIS A 54 5.63 10.90 7.44
CA HIS A 54 4.38 11.63 7.67
C HIS A 54 3.33 10.81 8.42
N VAL A 55 3.70 9.63 8.91
CA VAL A 55 2.77 8.72 9.60
C VAL A 55 2.22 9.36 10.90
N ASP A 56 3.00 10.21 11.54
CA ASP A 56 2.57 10.99 12.70
C ASP A 56 1.26 11.77 12.46
N LYS A 57 1.03 12.22 11.22
CA LYS A 57 -0.15 12.97 10.80
C LYS A 57 -1.34 12.11 10.37
N ALA A 58 -1.14 10.80 10.22
CA ALA A 58 -2.19 9.90 9.77
C ALA A 58 -3.34 9.84 10.77
N LYS A 59 -4.57 9.98 10.27
CA LYS A 59 -5.83 9.83 11.01
C LYS A 59 -6.77 8.95 10.18
N GLY A 60 -7.86 8.50 10.79
CA GLY A 60 -8.84 7.64 10.12
C GLY A 60 -8.31 6.22 9.89
N HIS A 61 -9.04 5.46 9.12
CA HIS A 61 -8.80 4.04 8.91
C HIS A 61 -8.04 3.79 7.61
N LEU A 62 -7.01 2.95 7.66
CA LEU A 62 -6.24 2.54 6.50
C LEU A 62 -6.27 1.03 6.34
N LEU A 63 -6.73 0.55 5.19
CA LEU A 63 -6.52 -0.82 4.74
C LEU A 63 -5.41 -0.86 3.70
N GLN A 64 -4.37 -1.61 3.97
CA GLN A 64 -3.29 -1.84 3.02
C GLN A 64 -3.33 -3.26 2.48
N ILE A 65 -3.25 -3.39 1.17
CA ILE A 65 -3.31 -4.67 0.46
C ILE A 65 -2.08 -4.82 -0.41
N HIS A 66 -1.44 -6.00 -0.38
CA HIS A 66 -0.26 -6.27 -1.20
C HIS A 66 -0.15 -7.74 -1.60
N GLY A 67 0.44 -8.02 -2.74
CA GLY A 67 0.88 -9.36 -3.12
C GLY A 67 2.32 -9.61 -2.63
N ASN A 68 2.60 -10.76 -2.01
CA ASN A 68 3.96 -11.02 -1.53
C ASN A 68 4.93 -11.48 -2.63
N ALA A 69 4.43 -11.76 -3.84
CA ALA A 69 5.23 -12.03 -5.04
C ALA A 69 5.19 -10.84 -6.02
N ASP A 70 4.98 -9.63 -5.50
CA ASP A 70 5.03 -8.40 -6.29
C ASP A 70 6.47 -8.12 -6.71
N ASP A 71 6.71 -8.20 -8.02
CA ASP A 71 8.00 -8.01 -8.67
C ASP A 71 8.23 -6.57 -9.17
N ASN A 72 7.23 -5.72 -9.02
CA ASN A 72 7.30 -4.30 -9.35
C ASN A 72 7.52 -3.45 -8.08
N VAL A 73 6.54 -3.46 -7.18
CA VAL A 73 6.66 -2.78 -5.89
C VAL A 73 6.77 -3.83 -4.80
N HIS A 74 7.98 -4.13 -4.38
CA HIS A 74 8.24 -5.18 -3.42
C HIS A 74 7.43 -4.97 -2.13
N HIS A 75 6.83 -6.04 -1.59
CA HIS A 75 5.95 -5.96 -0.41
C HIS A 75 6.61 -5.39 0.85
N GLN A 76 7.95 -5.23 0.86
CA GLN A 76 8.69 -4.53 1.91
C GLN A 76 8.17 -3.11 2.17
N HIS A 77 7.64 -2.44 1.14
CA HIS A 77 6.97 -1.15 1.32
C HIS A 77 5.83 -1.23 2.34
N SER A 78 5.01 -2.27 2.23
CA SER A 78 3.89 -2.51 3.15
C SER A 78 4.35 -2.81 4.56
N ILE A 79 5.37 -3.65 4.71
CA ILE A 79 5.94 -4.01 6.02
C ILE A 79 6.54 -2.78 6.72
N LYS A 80 7.26 -1.93 5.98
CA LYS A 80 7.82 -0.69 6.54
C LYS A 80 6.72 0.30 6.96
N LEU A 81 5.63 0.39 6.20
CA LEU A 81 4.51 1.24 6.59
C LEU A 81 3.83 0.73 7.87
N ALA A 82 3.57 -0.57 7.95
CA ALA A 82 3.00 -1.18 9.16
C ALA A 82 3.88 -0.94 10.39
N LYS A 83 5.20 -1.11 10.24
CA LYS A 83 6.17 -0.78 11.29
C LYS A 83 6.07 0.69 11.71
N ALA A 84 6.05 1.63 10.76
CA ALA A 84 5.97 3.05 11.06
C ALA A 84 4.65 3.41 11.77
N TYR A 85 3.52 2.80 11.40
CA TYR A 85 2.26 2.96 12.11
C TYR A 85 2.36 2.50 13.56
N ALA A 86 2.89 1.30 13.81
CA ALA A 86 3.08 0.77 15.16
C ALA A 86 4.01 1.64 16.01
N GLU A 87 5.13 2.14 15.46
CA GLU A 87 6.07 3.03 16.15
C GLU A 87 5.45 4.37 16.53
N HIS A 88 4.40 4.82 15.81
CA HIS A 88 3.64 6.03 16.14
C HIS A 88 2.37 5.75 16.96
N GLY A 89 2.20 4.52 17.45
CA GLY A 89 1.01 4.13 18.23
C GLY A 89 -0.29 4.24 17.44
N LYS A 90 -0.23 3.97 16.12
CA LYS A 90 -1.38 4.03 15.21
C LYS A 90 -1.70 2.64 14.68
N ASP A 91 -2.98 2.40 14.45
CA ASP A 91 -3.47 1.16 13.87
C ASP A 91 -3.70 1.29 12.37
N MET A 92 -3.51 0.17 11.67
CA MET A 92 -3.89 -0.01 10.27
C MET A 92 -4.23 -1.48 10.02
N GLU A 93 -5.11 -1.72 9.08
CA GLU A 93 -5.36 -3.06 8.59
C GLU A 93 -4.40 -3.41 7.45
N MET A 94 -3.96 -4.66 7.40
CA MET A 94 -3.13 -5.15 6.30
C MET A 94 -3.60 -6.52 5.84
N PHE A 95 -3.70 -6.70 4.52
CA PHE A 95 -3.97 -8.00 3.93
C PHE A 95 -2.95 -8.34 2.84
N ILE A 96 -2.29 -9.48 2.99
CA ILE A 96 -1.29 -9.98 2.04
C ILE A 96 -1.86 -11.14 1.24
N TYR A 97 -1.89 -10.98 -0.09
CA TYR A 97 -2.20 -12.07 -1.00
C TYR A 97 -0.95 -12.91 -1.25
N SER A 98 -1.00 -14.17 -0.83
CA SER A 98 0.11 -15.10 -1.04
C SER A 98 0.27 -15.40 -2.52
N ASN A 99 1.52 -15.40 -3.00
CA ASN A 99 1.90 -15.68 -4.38
C ASN A 99 1.23 -14.77 -5.44
N ALA A 100 0.73 -13.60 -5.02
CA ALA A 100 0.14 -12.63 -5.93
C ALA A 100 1.17 -11.57 -6.36
N ASN A 101 1.07 -11.17 -7.62
CA ASN A 101 1.88 -10.12 -8.24
C ASN A 101 1.31 -8.71 -7.96
N HIS A 102 1.87 -7.69 -8.60
CA HIS A 102 1.43 -6.30 -8.51
C HIS A 102 -0.06 -6.09 -8.86
N GLY A 103 -0.61 -6.87 -9.75
CA GLY A 103 -2.03 -6.85 -10.14
C GLY A 103 -2.96 -7.67 -9.24
N MET A 104 -2.47 -8.20 -8.11
CA MET A 104 -3.19 -9.12 -7.22
C MET A 104 -3.65 -10.41 -7.93
N SER A 105 -2.96 -10.81 -8.99
CA SER A 105 -3.13 -12.10 -9.65
C SER A 105 -2.00 -13.06 -9.25
N ASN A 106 -2.23 -14.36 -9.34
CA ASN A 106 -1.20 -15.36 -9.03
C ASN A 106 -0.14 -15.40 -10.14
N ASN A 107 1.15 -15.41 -9.74
CA ASN A 107 2.29 -15.46 -10.66
C ASN A 107 2.65 -16.88 -11.13
N ASN A 108 1.76 -17.85 -11.03
CA ASN A 108 2.07 -19.22 -11.44
C ASN A 108 2.15 -19.36 -12.98
N PHE A 109 3.22 -18.79 -13.57
CA PHE A 109 3.58 -19.04 -14.96
C PHE A 109 4.11 -20.48 -15.22
N LEU A 110 4.32 -21.28 -14.16
CA LEU A 110 5.07 -22.54 -14.25
C LEU A 110 4.31 -23.77 -13.76
N SER A 111 3.06 -23.72 -13.38
CA SER A 111 2.33 -24.93 -13.00
C SER A 111 1.06 -25.12 -13.83
N GLU A 112 1.00 -26.23 -14.56
CA GLU A 112 -0.20 -26.71 -15.23
C GLU A 112 -1.36 -26.99 -14.25
N ASP A 113 -1.06 -27.12 -12.96
CA ASP A 113 -1.99 -27.47 -11.88
C ASP A 113 -2.76 -26.29 -11.28
N TYR A 114 -2.44 -25.04 -11.65
CA TYR A 114 -3.19 -23.88 -11.22
C TYR A 114 -3.85 -23.18 -12.40
N PRO A 115 -5.11 -23.49 -12.68
CA PRO A 115 -5.89 -22.68 -13.61
C PRO A 115 -5.86 -21.24 -13.15
N ALA A 116 -5.92 -20.30 -14.08
CA ALA A 116 -5.82 -18.86 -13.86
C ALA A 116 -6.90 -18.32 -12.89
N ASP A 117 -6.80 -18.66 -11.61
CA ASP A 117 -7.71 -18.25 -10.53
C ASP A 117 -7.49 -16.78 -10.10
N GLY A 118 -6.79 -16.00 -10.92
CA GLY A 118 -6.57 -14.58 -10.67
C GLY A 118 -7.87 -13.78 -10.47
N TRP A 119 -8.98 -14.27 -11.01
CA TRP A 119 -10.29 -13.67 -10.78
C TRP A 119 -10.81 -13.87 -9.35
N LYS A 120 -10.47 -14.99 -8.69
CA LYS A 120 -10.86 -15.22 -7.28
C LYS A 120 -10.21 -14.24 -6.35
N ASN A 121 -8.90 -14.00 -6.53
CA ASN A 121 -8.20 -12.97 -5.77
C ASN A 121 -8.81 -11.58 -6.01
N ARG A 122 -9.14 -11.25 -7.26
CA ARG A 122 -9.77 -9.96 -7.58
C ARG A 122 -11.16 -9.83 -7.00
N TYR A 123 -11.97 -10.88 -7.06
CA TYR A 123 -13.29 -10.88 -6.43
C TYR A 123 -13.18 -10.68 -4.91
N HIS A 124 -12.29 -11.43 -4.26
CA HIS A 124 -12.03 -11.28 -2.83
C HIS A 124 -11.50 -9.87 -2.50
N LEU A 125 -10.62 -9.32 -3.34
CA LEU A 125 -10.10 -7.96 -3.20
C LEU A 125 -11.23 -6.93 -3.19
N TYR A 126 -12.11 -6.95 -4.21
CA TYR A 126 -13.22 -6.00 -4.30
C TYR A 126 -14.21 -6.16 -3.14
N LYS A 127 -14.50 -7.41 -2.76
CA LYS A 127 -15.34 -7.67 -1.58
C LYS A 127 -14.71 -7.09 -0.32
N LYS A 128 -13.44 -7.34 -0.08
CA LYS A 128 -12.73 -6.82 1.09
C LYS A 128 -12.70 -5.29 1.12
N MET A 129 -12.52 -4.66 -0.02
CA MET A 129 -12.58 -3.20 -0.14
C MET A 129 -13.97 -2.66 0.19
N ALA A 130 -15.02 -3.32 -0.30
CA ALA A 130 -16.40 -2.93 -0.02
C ALA A 130 -16.71 -3.10 1.47
N ASP A 131 -16.37 -4.24 2.05
CA ASP A 131 -16.58 -4.53 3.48
C ASP A 131 -15.89 -3.47 4.36
N PHE A 132 -14.64 -3.12 4.05
CA PHE A 132 -13.89 -2.09 4.77
C PHE A 132 -14.56 -0.71 4.72
N PHE A 133 -15.03 -0.29 3.55
CA PHE A 133 -15.74 0.99 3.45
C PHE A 133 -17.12 0.95 4.11
N MET A 134 -17.82 -0.18 4.04
CA MET A 134 -19.10 -0.34 4.76
C MET A 134 -18.88 -0.21 6.26
N GLU A 135 -17.87 -0.84 6.81
CA GLU A 135 -17.53 -0.81 8.24
C GLU A 135 -17.18 0.62 8.69
N HIS A 136 -16.29 1.30 7.98
CA HIS A 136 -15.72 2.56 8.47
C HIS A 136 -16.42 3.83 7.97
N LEU A 137 -17.30 3.76 6.98
CA LEU A 137 -18.01 4.92 6.46
C LEU A 137 -19.51 4.91 6.76
N ILE A 138 -20.11 3.72 6.92
CA ILE A 138 -21.57 3.59 7.01
C ILE A 138 -22.02 3.27 8.42
N THR A 139 -21.31 2.43 9.15
CA THR A 139 -21.73 1.97 10.49
C THR A 139 -21.63 3.02 11.60
N ASP A 140 -20.89 4.10 11.40
CA ASP A 140 -20.78 5.19 12.40
C ASP A 140 -21.97 6.17 12.39
N ASN A 141 -23.05 5.92 11.67
CA ASN A 141 -24.22 6.79 11.58
C ASN A 141 -25.48 6.20 12.24
N PHE A 142 -25.33 5.17 13.10
CA PHE A 142 -26.46 4.64 13.88
C PHE A 142 -26.14 4.55 15.36
#